data_e6fe61c53d3b9c90d91d0175fdcbad37
#
_entry.id   e6fe61c53d3b9c90d91d0175fdcbad37
#
_cell.length_a   1.000
_cell.length_b   1.000
_cell.length_c   1.000
_cell.angle_alpha   90.00
_cell.angle_beta   90.00
_cell.angle_gamma   90.00
#
_symmetry.space_group_name_H-M   'P 1'
#
loop_
_entity.id
_entity.type
_entity.pdbx_description
1 polymer ?
#
loop_
_entity_poly.entity_id
_entity_poly.type
_entity_poly.pdbx_seq_one_letter_code
_entity_poly.pdbx_strand_id
1 'polypeptide(L)'
;MVEQSAVNRLVVGSSPTWGVVKNKKYMKNNSDKLIIGDKSFTSRLMLGTGKYKTTKDGIDSINSSDCEIVTVAIRRLPTNLKHDTTNFLNQLDWNKHWLLPNTAGSQTADEAIRMAFLGHELACRIGQEDNFFVKLEVISDPKYLLPDPIGTLKAAEFLIKKGFTVLPYINADPMLALHLEDLGCATVMPLGSPIGSGQGLTNLTNIQIIVENAQIPVIVDAGIGTTSEATMAMELGVDGVLLNTAVAQAKNPAQMAEAMNLGVKAGRLTYLAGRMEKKYYANASSPLNDISTLL
;
A
#
# COMPACT_ATOMS: atom_id res chain seq x y z
N MET A 1 -48.87 -44.19 -22.69
CA MET A 1 -49.27 -43.25 -21.65
C MET A 1 -48.18 -43.26 -20.61
N VAL A 2 -47.36 -42.29 -20.61
CA VAL A 2 -46.31 -42.00 -19.56
C VAL A 2 -46.41 -40.52 -19.25
N GLU A 3 -46.86 -40.22 -18.06
CA GLU A 3 -46.99 -38.86 -17.53
C GLU A 3 -45.61 -38.24 -17.31
N GLN A 4 -45.41 -37.06 -17.86
CA GLN A 4 -44.30 -36.16 -17.53
C GLN A 4 -44.69 -35.36 -16.30
N SER A 5 -44.07 -35.63 -15.19
CA SER A 5 -44.10 -34.76 -14.01
C SER A 5 -42.98 -33.76 -14.09
N ALA A 6 -43.29 -32.50 -14.38
CA ALA A 6 -42.38 -31.39 -14.35
C ALA A 6 -42.12 -30.99 -12.89
N VAL A 7 -40.89 -31.18 -12.43
CA VAL A 7 -40.42 -30.65 -11.15
C VAL A 7 -39.81 -29.26 -11.38
N ASN A 8 -40.58 -28.23 -11.08
CA ASN A 8 -40.09 -26.87 -10.95
C ASN A 8 -39.16 -26.78 -9.72
N ARG A 9 -37.86 -26.85 -9.91
CA ARG A 9 -36.90 -26.42 -8.90
C ARG A 9 -36.71 -24.91 -9.02
N LEU A 10 -37.26 -24.16 -8.08
CA LEU A 10 -36.89 -22.81 -7.79
C LEU A 10 -35.37 -22.80 -7.44
N VAL A 11 -34.57 -22.22 -8.31
CA VAL A 11 -33.18 -21.85 -7.98
C VAL A 11 -33.25 -20.61 -7.11
N VAL A 12 -33.20 -20.81 -5.81
CA VAL A 12 -32.96 -19.72 -4.86
C VAL A 12 -31.53 -19.23 -5.10
N GLY A 13 -31.42 -18.07 -5.72
CA GLY A 13 -30.13 -17.41 -5.92
C GLY A 13 -29.48 -17.14 -4.54
N SER A 14 -28.40 -17.85 -4.27
CA SER A 14 -27.52 -17.53 -3.12
C SER A 14 -26.88 -16.19 -3.39
N SER A 15 -27.37 -15.15 -2.71
CA SER A 15 -26.62 -13.90 -2.56
C SER A 15 -25.24 -14.25 -1.99
N PRO A 16 -24.14 -13.67 -2.50
CA PRO A 16 -22.85 -13.87 -1.87
C PRO A 16 -22.94 -13.29 -0.46
N THR A 17 -23.03 -14.15 0.53
CA THR A 17 -22.73 -13.78 1.91
C THR A 17 -21.29 -13.31 1.91
N TRP A 18 -21.09 -12.01 2.11
CA TRP A 18 -19.79 -11.44 2.37
C TRP A 18 -19.20 -12.22 3.54
N GLY A 19 -18.15 -13.01 3.23
CA GLY A 19 -17.58 -13.94 4.16
C GLY A 19 -17.24 -13.25 5.48
N VAL A 20 -17.56 -13.94 6.55
CA VAL A 20 -17.05 -13.62 7.89
C VAL A 20 -15.54 -13.44 7.74
N VAL A 21 -15.07 -12.22 7.88
CA VAL A 21 -13.65 -11.88 7.93
C VAL A 21 -13.04 -12.83 8.95
N LYS A 22 -12.29 -13.83 8.50
CA LYS A 22 -11.48 -14.64 9.41
C LYS A 22 -10.58 -13.65 10.10
N ASN A 23 -10.81 -13.40 11.39
CA ASN A 23 -10.00 -12.53 12.20
C ASN A 23 -8.54 -12.88 11.92
N LYS A 24 -7.85 -12.06 11.12
CA LYS A 24 -6.40 -12.04 11.10
C LYS A 24 -6.00 -12.03 12.56
N LYS A 25 -5.18 -12.96 12.98
CA LYS A 25 -4.78 -13.17 14.36
C LYS A 25 -3.89 -12.03 14.85
N TYR A 26 -4.43 -10.80 14.78
CA TYR A 26 -3.89 -9.68 15.52
C TYR A 26 -4.32 -9.91 16.97
N MET A 27 -3.41 -10.55 17.71
CA MET A 27 -3.55 -10.60 19.16
C MET A 27 -3.86 -9.18 19.63
N LYS A 28 -4.80 -9.10 20.58
CA LYS A 28 -5.12 -7.91 21.39
C LYS A 28 -3.85 -7.46 22.15
N ASN A 29 -2.87 -6.93 21.43
CA ASN A 29 -1.83 -6.10 22.00
C ASN A 29 -2.21 -4.64 21.68
N ASN A 30 -2.18 -3.80 22.67
CA ASN A 30 -2.71 -2.47 22.83
C ASN A 30 -2.20 -1.40 21.84
N SER A 31 -1.68 -1.76 20.66
CA SER A 31 -1.32 -0.81 19.61
C SER A 31 -1.53 -1.42 18.23
N ASP A 32 -2.41 -0.78 17.43
CA ASP A 32 -2.63 -1.11 16.00
C ASP A 32 -1.44 -0.65 15.16
N LYS A 33 -0.28 -1.33 15.29
CA LYS A 33 0.94 -1.00 14.54
C LYS A 33 1.02 -1.78 13.22
N LEU A 34 1.64 -1.17 12.22
CA LEU A 34 2.05 -1.83 11.00
C LEU A 34 3.39 -2.53 11.25
N ILE A 35 3.43 -3.84 11.07
CA ILE A 35 4.65 -4.64 11.26
C ILE A 35 5.13 -5.11 9.90
N ILE A 36 6.38 -4.79 9.55
CA ILE A 36 7.04 -5.21 8.33
C ILE A 36 8.40 -5.81 8.71
N GLY A 37 8.58 -7.11 8.45
CA GLY A 37 9.76 -7.83 8.95
C GLY A 37 9.83 -7.75 10.47
N ASP A 38 10.95 -7.27 10.99
CA ASP A 38 11.21 -7.07 12.43
C ASP A 38 10.87 -5.66 12.94
N LYS A 39 10.47 -4.73 12.06
CA LYS A 39 10.18 -3.33 12.41
C LYS A 39 8.69 -3.08 12.59
N SER A 40 8.36 -2.16 13.50
CA SER A 40 6.98 -1.77 13.77
C SER A 40 6.80 -0.27 13.61
N PHE A 41 5.76 0.12 12.87
CA PHE A 41 5.45 1.50 12.51
C PHE A 41 4.06 1.87 13.00
N THR A 42 3.89 3.12 13.41
CA THR A 42 2.57 3.68 13.80
C THR A 42 1.86 4.26 12.58
N SER A 43 2.63 4.83 11.64
CA SER A 43 2.09 5.34 10.39
C SER A 43 1.82 4.20 9.40
N ARG A 44 0.67 4.29 8.73
CA ARG A 44 0.29 3.41 7.62
C ARG A 44 0.40 4.11 6.27
N LEU A 45 0.86 5.37 6.28
CA LEU A 45 1.20 6.14 5.10
C LEU A 45 2.70 6.08 4.87
N MET A 46 3.09 5.77 3.63
CA MET A 46 4.47 5.85 3.13
C MET A 46 4.53 6.89 2.02
N LEU A 47 5.57 7.72 2.01
CA LEU A 47 5.75 8.74 0.99
C LEU A 47 7.00 8.53 0.15
N GLY A 48 6.87 8.81 -1.15
CA GLY A 48 7.98 8.91 -2.07
C GLY A 48 8.59 10.33 -2.11
N THR A 49 9.82 10.41 -2.59
CA THR A 49 10.62 11.65 -2.68
C THR A 49 10.70 12.22 -4.10
N GLY A 50 10.03 11.61 -5.06
CA GLY A 50 10.12 12.02 -6.46
C GLY A 50 9.13 13.12 -6.86
N LYS A 51 9.44 13.84 -7.96
CA LYS A 51 8.55 14.79 -8.64
C LYS A 51 8.16 16.07 -7.89
N TYR A 52 8.66 16.32 -6.70
CA TYR A 52 8.48 17.63 -6.05
C TYR A 52 9.17 18.73 -6.84
N LYS A 53 8.60 19.92 -6.86
CA LYS A 53 9.18 21.09 -7.53
C LYS A 53 10.47 21.55 -6.85
N THR A 54 10.51 21.50 -5.53
CA THR A 54 11.66 21.84 -4.73
C THR A 54 11.92 20.79 -3.65
N THR A 55 13.15 20.67 -3.18
CA THR A 55 13.49 19.81 -2.04
C THR A 55 12.69 20.19 -0.79
N LYS A 56 12.50 21.52 -0.59
CA LYS A 56 11.72 22.05 0.52
C LYS A 56 10.28 21.52 0.51
N ASP A 57 9.58 21.55 -0.65
CA ASP A 57 8.21 21.02 -0.76
C ASP A 57 8.14 19.55 -0.34
N GLY A 58 9.16 18.77 -0.71
CA GLY A 58 9.23 17.36 -0.33
C GLY A 58 9.44 17.17 1.17
N ILE A 59 10.37 17.92 1.78
CA ILE A 59 10.63 17.87 3.23
C ILE A 59 9.39 18.30 4.02
N ASP A 60 8.78 19.43 3.64
CA ASP A 60 7.57 19.94 4.28
C ASP A 60 6.43 18.91 4.18
N SER A 61 6.30 18.22 3.04
CA SER A 61 5.28 17.17 2.85
C SER A 61 5.53 15.96 3.74
N ILE A 62 6.76 15.48 3.85
CA ILE A 62 7.11 14.35 4.73
C ILE A 62 6.80 14.71 6.18
N ASN A 63 7.22 15.88 6.63
CA ASN A 63 6.96 16.35 8.00
C ASN A 63 5.46 16.49 8.29
N SER A 64 4.66 17.00 7.34
CA SER A 64 3.22 17.18 7.52
C SER A 64 2.43 15.87 7.44
N SER A 65 3.01 14.82 6.87
CA SER A 65 2.34 13.52 6.69
C SER A 65 2.43 12.61 7.90
N ASP A 66 3.29 12.89 8.87
CA ASP A 66 3.68 11.96 9.95
C ASP A 66 4.14 10.58 9.44
N CYS A 67 4.58 10.45 8.18
CA CYS A 67 5.03 9.16 7.68
C CYS A 67 6.36 8.75 8.31
N GLU A 68 6.45 7.48 8.72
CA GLU A 68 7.68 6.92 9.28
C GLU A 68 8.54 6.23 8.22
N ILE A 69 7.96 5.84 7.08
CA ILE A 69 8.69 5.20 5.97
C ILE A 69 8.74 6.15 4.78
N VAL A 70 9.96 6.45 4.33
CA VAL A 70 10.21 7.31 3.17
C VAL A 70 10.93 6.54 2.09
N THR A 71 10.33 6.44 0.89
CA THR A 71 10.95 5.73 -0.22
C THR A 71 11.75 6.65 -1.14
N VAL A 72 12.95 6.18 -1.50
CA VAL A 72 13.91 6.90 -2.32
C VAL A 72 14.35 6.02 -3.49
N ALA A 73 14.15 6.52 -4.71
CA ALA A 73 14.62 5.84 -5.92
C ALA A 73 16.15 5.96 -6.04
N ILE A 74 16.87 4.85 -5.93
CA ILE A 74 18.34 4.81 -5.87
C ILE A 74 18.96 5.38 -7.14
N ARG A 75 18.39 5.11 -8.31
CA ARG A 75 18.88 5.62 -9.61
C ARG A 75 18.88 7.15 -9.73
N ARG A 76 18.12 7.86 -8.89
CA ARG A 76 18.01 9.33 -8.92
C ARG A 76 19.02 10.04 -8.02
N LEU A 77 19.81 9.29 -7.28
CA LEU A 77 20.77 9.87 -6.36
C LEU A 77 21.99 10.40 -7.12
N PRO A 78 22.46 11.61 -6.79
CA PRO A 78 23.71 12.11 -7.35
C PRO A 78 24.89 11.27 -6.85
N THR A 79 25.88 11.06 -7.72
CA THR A 79 27.09 10.28 -7.41
C THR A 79 27.95 10.90 -6.29
N ASN A 80 27.77 12.20 -6.00
CA ASN A 80 28.51 12.96 -4.99
C ASN A 80 27.61 13.42 -3.82
N LEU A 81 27.16 12.48 -2.99
CA LEU A 81 26.28 12.75 -1.84
C LEU A 81 26.94 13.60 -0.74
N LYS A 82 28.27 13.61 -0.63
CA LYS A 82 28.98 14.21 0.53
C LYS A 82 28.97 15.73 0.58
N HIS A 83 28.74 16.41 -0.53
CA HIS A 83 28.88 17.89 -0.61
C HIS A 83 27.61 18.64 -1.02
N ASP A 84 26.53 17.92 -1.31
CA ASP A 84 25.27 18.52 -1.74
C ASP A 84 24.32 18.69 -0.54
N THR A 85 24.39 19.83 0.13
CA THR A 85 23.49 20.20 1.23
C THR A 85 22.04 20.40 0.76
N THR A 86 21.80 20.47 -0.55
CA THR A 86 20.47 20.62 -1.12
C THR A 86 19.81 19.25 -1.37
N ASN A 87 20.56 18.17 -1.18
CA ASN A 87 20.07 16.83 -1.38
C ASN A 87 19.04 16.44 -0.31
N PHE A 88 17.95 15.87 -0.77
CA PHE A 88 16.85 15.39 0.06
C PHE A 88 17.29 14.50 1.24
N LEU A 89 18.26 13.61 0.99
CA LEU A 89 18.79 12.69 1.99
C LEU A 89 19.51 13.40 3.15
N ASN A 90 20.17 14.54 2.87
CA ASN A 90 20.92 15.27 3.88
C ASN A 90 20.03 16.21 4.72
N GLN A 91 18.78 16.42 4.33
CA GLN A 91 17.84 17.31 5.02
C GLN A 91 16.80 16.59 5.86
N LEU A 92 16.64 15.26 5.69
CA LEU A 92 15.72 14.46 6.50
C LEU A 92 16.39 13.96 7.79
N ASP A 93 15.61 13.92 8.85
CA ASP A 93 16.00 13.30 10.12
C ASP A 93 15.78 11.77 10.08
N TRP A 94 16.82 11.03 9.75
CA TRP A 94 16.77 9.57 9.63
C TRP A 94 16.65 8.83 10.97
N ASN A 95 16.64 9.54 12.10
CA ASN A 95 16.24 8.95 13.38
C ASN A 95 14.71 8.85 13.50
N LYS A 96 13.97 9.68 12.75
CA LYS A 96 12.51 9.68 12.71
C LYS A 96 11.95 8.87 11.55
N HIS A 97 12.71 8.74 10.46
CA HIS A 97 12.26 8.10 9.24
C HIS A 97 13.10 6.87 8.93
N TRP A 98 12.41 5.80 8.51
CA TRP A 98 13.01 4.59 7.98
C TRP A 98 13.15 4.71 6.47
N LEU A 99 14.36 4.56 5.97
CA LEU A 99 14.59 4.59 4.53
C LEU A 99 14.05 3.31 3.89
N LEU A 100 13.27 3.45 2.83
CA LEU A 100 12.86 2.38 1.93
C LEU A 100 13.52 2.59 0.57
N PRO A 101 14.73 2.03 0.33
CA PRO A 101 15.38 2.11 -0.96
C PRO A 101 14.49 1.46 -2.05
N ASN A 102 14.37 2.14 -3.21
CA ASN A 102 13.51 1.70 -4.30
C ASN A 102 14.34 1.44 -5.56
N THR A 103 14.16 0.27 -6.16
CA THR A 103 14.83 -0.16 -7.39
C THR A 103 14.20 0.42 -8.66
N ALA A 104 13.37 1.44 -8.54
CA ALA A 104 12.65 2.10 -9.63
C ALA A 104 13.55 2.39 -10.84
N GLY A 105 13.03 2.09 -12.04
CA GLY A 105 13.76 2.21 -13.29
C GLY A 105 14.60 1.00 -13.66
N SER A 106 14.58 -0.08 -12.88
CA SER A 106 15.19 -1.35 -13.25
C SER A 106 14.30 -2.09 -14.25
N GLN A 107 14.84 -2.46 -15.39
CA GLN A 107 14.12 -3.17 -16.44
C GLN A 107 14.22 -4.69 -16.31
N THR A 108 15.23 -5.16 -15.59
CA THR A 108 15.51 -6.59 -15.39
C THR A 108 15.69 -6.90 -13.90
N ALA A 109 15.52 -8.19 -13.55
CA ALA A 109 15.79 -8.69 -12.20
C ALA A 109 17.23 -8.37 -11.74
N ASP A 110 18.22 -8.57 -12.63
CA ASP A 110 19.62 -8.36 -12.31
C ASP A 110 19.94 -6.88 -12.05
N GLU A 111 19.27 -5.95 -12.74
CA GLU A 111 19.37 -4.50 -12.43
C GLU A 111 18.76 -4.19 -11.07
N ALA A 112 17.56 -4.71 -10.79
CA ALA A 112 16.89 -4.48 -9.52
C ALA A 112 17.72 -5.02 -8.33
N ILE A 113 18.31 -6.20 -8.47
CA ILE A 113 19.23 -6.77 -7.48
C ILE A 113 20.40 -5.83 -7.22
N ARG A 114 21.08 -5.34 -8.26
CA ARG A 114 22.19 -4.38 -8.10
C ARG A 114 21.75 -3.09 -7.39
N MET A 115 20.57 -2.56 -7.75
CA MET A 115 20.01 -1.37 -7.10
C MET A 115 19.68 -1.62 -5.63
N ALA A 116 19.21 -2.82 -5.26
CA ALA A 116 18.94 -3.17 -3.88
C ALA A 116 20.20 -3.11 -3.01
N PHE A 117 21.33 -3.67 -3.46
CA PHE A 117 22.60 -3.57 -2.74
C PHE A 117 23.08 -2.13 -2.60
N LEU A 118 23.00 -1.33 -3.67
CA LEU A 118 23.32 0.11 -3.59
C LEU A 118 22.41 0.85 -2.60
N GLY A 119 21.14 0.42 -2.52
CA GLY A 119 20.18 0.94 -1.54
C GLY A 119 20.58 0.65 -0.10
N HIS A 120 21.04 -0.57 0.19
CA HIS A 120 21.59 -0.91 1.50
C HIS A 120 22.86 -0.13 1.84
N GLU A 121 23.80 0.01 0.90
CA GLU A 121 24.97 0.87 1.10
C GLU A 121 24.58 2.32 1.43
N LEU A 122 23.50 2.83 0.82
CA LEU A 122 22.96 4.14 1.14
C LEU A 122 22.39 4.18 2.57
N ALA A 123 21.63 3.16 2.97
CA ALA A 123 21.11 3.05 4.33
C ALA A 123 22.23 3.08 5.37
N CYS A 124 23.31 2.33 5.15
CA CYS A 124 24.49 2.38 6.00
C CYS A 124 25.09 3.80 6.11
N ARG A 125 25.15 4.55 4.99
CA ARG A 125 25.71 5.91 5.00
C ARG A 125 24.91 6.92 5.80
N ILE A 126 23.64 6.69 6.00
CA ILE A 126 22.75 7.56 6.81
C ILE A 126 22.55 7.04 8.24
N GLY A 127 23.32 6.01 8.66
CA GLY A 127 23.31 5.46 10.02
C GLY A 127 22.25 4.38 10.25
N GLN A 128 21.74 3.74 9.19
CA GLN A 128 20.79 2.63 9.27
C GLN A 128 21.43 1.33 8.76
N GLU A 129 22.50 0.87 9.44
CA GLU A 129 23.29 -0.29 9.05
C GLU A 129 22.49 -1.61 9.08
N ASP A 130 21.46 -1.69 9.92
CA ASP A 130 20.54 -2.83 10.04
C ASP A 130 19.37 -2.77 9.04
N ASN A 131 19.36 -1.77 8.15
CA ASN A 131 18.28 -1.59 7.18
C ASN A 131 18.54 -2.38 5.88
N PHE A 132 17.93 -3.57 5.79
CA PHE A 132 17.88 -4.40 4.59
C PHE A 132 16.55 -4.28 3.83
N PHE A 133 15.75 -3.28 4.09
CA PHE A 133 14.50 -3.06 3.36
C PHE A 133 14.77 -2.69 1.92
N VAL A 134 13.94 -3.20 1.02
CA VAL A 134 13.94 -2.81 -0.39
C VAL A 134 12.52 -2.82 -0.97
N LYS A 135 12.12 -1.70 -1.56
CA LYS A 135 10.97 -1.67 -2.46
C LYS A 135 11.43 -2.19 -3.82
N LEU A 136 10.98 -3.39 -4.15
CA LEU A 136 11.39 -4.07 -5.36
C LEU A 136 10.47 -3.70 -6.52
N GLU A 137 11.00 -3.00 -7.51
CA GLU A 137 10.36 -2.71 -8.77
C GLU A 137 11.19 -3.32 -9.92
N VAL A 138 10.58 -4.15 -10.75
CA VAL A 138 11.11 -4.61 -12.04
C VAL A 138 10.09 -4.22 -13.10
N ILE A 139 10.43 -3.29 -13.97
CA ILE A 139 9.52 -2.69 -14.95
C ILE A 139 10.20 -2.71 -16.31
N SER A 140 9.89 -3.71 -17.14
CA SER A 140 10.50 -3.90 -18.45
C SER A 140 9.98 -2.92 -19.50
N ASP A 141 8.73 -2.44 -19.37
CA ASP A 141 8.13 -1.44 -20.28
C ASP A 141 8.05 -0.05 -19.63
N PRO A 142 8.85 0.93 -20.07
CA PRO A 142 8.85 2.28 -19.52
C PRO A 142 7.61 3.11 -19.88
N LYS A 143 6.77 2.65 -20.82
CA LYS A 143 5.59 3.40 -21.27
C LYS A 143 4.42 3.30 -20.29
N TYR A 144 4.10 2.11 -19.85
CA TYR A 144 2.96 1.87 -18.96
C TYR A 144 3.37 1.71 -17.50
N LEU A 145 4.65 1.51 -17.22
CA LEU A 145 5.23 1.33 -15.89
C LEU A 145 4.56 0.20 -15.09
N LEU A 146 4.15 -0.85 -15.80
CA LEU A 146 3.58 -2.04 -15.19
C LEU A 146 4.70 -3.00 -14.74
N PRO A 147 4.58 -3.61 -13.56
CA PRO A 147 5.59 -4.51 -13.04
C PRO A 147 5.65 -5.82 -13.82
N ASP A 148 6.87 -6.31 -14.07
CA ASP A 148 7.14 -7.62 -14.64
C ASP A 148 7.05 -8.70 -13.56
N PRO A 149 6.07 -9.62 -13.61
CA PRO A 149 5.88 -10.63 -12.57
C PRO A 149 7.04 -11.63 -12.49
N ILE A 150 7.60 -12.03 -13.64
CA ILE A 150 8.68 -13.02 -13.70
C ILE A 150 9.98 -12.43 -13.16
N GLY A 151 10.32 -11.21 -13.60
CA GLY A 151 11.49 -10.49 -13.11
C GLY A 151 11.38 -10.18 -11.61
N THR A 152 10.20 -9.84 -11.13
CA THR A 152 9.92 -9.57 -9.72
C THR A 152 10.13 -10.84 -8.87
N LEU A 153 9.57 -11.99 -9.26
CA LEU A 153 9.77 -13.27 -8.56
C LEU A 153 11.26 -13.66 -8.50
N LYS A 154 11.97 -13.58 -9.64
CA LYS A 154 13.41 -13.90 -9.72
C LYS A 154 14.24 -13.00 -8.78
N ALA A 155 13.99 -11.70 -8.80
CA ALA A 155 14.73 -10.76 -7.98
C ALA A 155 14.40 -10.93 -6.48
N ALA A 156 13.11 -11.14 -6.14
CA ALA A 156 12.66 -11.37 -4.78
C ALA A 156 13.32 -12.59 -4.16
N GLU A 157 13.30 -13.73 -4.87
CA GLU A 157 13.94 -14.98 -4.40
C GLU A 157 15.44 -14.79 -4.09
N PHE A 158 16.15 -14.10 -4.97
CA PHE A 158 17.58 -13.84 -4.76
C PHE A 158 17.82 -12.93 -3.56
N LEU A 159 17.07 -11.82 -3.46
CA LEU A 159 17.24 -10.82 -2.41
C LEU A 159 16.88 -11.39 -1.02
N ILE A 160 15.81 -12.18 -0.92
CA ILE A 160 15.42 -12.86 0.33
C ILE A 160 16.54 -13.81 0.78
N LYS A 161 17.12 -14.62 -0.11
CA LYS A 161 18.28 -15.47 0.18
C LYS A 161 19.51 -14.68 0.66
N LYS A 162 19.58 -13.39 0.34
CA LYS A 162 20.64 -12.47 0.80
C LYS A 162 20.27 -11.70 2.06
N GLY A 163 19.13 -11.98 2.67
CA GLY A 163 18.69 -11.37 3.93
C GLY A 163 17.93 -10.05 3.78
N PHE A 164 17.54 -9.66 2.57
CA PHE A 164 16.74 -8.46 2.37
C PHE A 164 15.29 -8.65 2.83
N THR A 165 14.73 -7.60 3.41
CA THR A 165 13.31 -7.44 3.69
C THR A 165 12.65 -6.86 2.43
N VAL A 166 12.05 -7.74 1.62
CA VAL A 166 11.57 -7.40 0.27
C VAL A 166 10.11 -6.96 0.30
N LEU A 167 9.83 -5.79 -0.27
CA LEU A 167 8.51 -5.20 -0.47
C LEU A 167 8.25 -5.08 -1.99
N PRO A 168 7.67 -6.09 -2.65
CA PRO A 168 7.56 -6.13 -4.11
C PRO A 168 6.35 -5.34 -4.61
N TYR A 169 6.58 -4.45 -5.59
CA TYR A 169 5.56 -3.78 -6.38
C TYR A 169 5.03 -4.71 -7.47
N ILE A 170 3.72 -4.94 -7.50
CA ILE A 170 3.07 -5.91 -8.39
C ILE A 170 1.76 -5.36 -8.98
N ASN A 171 1.30 -5.99 -10.06
CA ASN A 171 -0.11 -5.86 -10.46
C ASN A 171 -1.01 -6.42 -9.35
N ALA A 172 -2.27 -6.00 -9.30
CA ALA A 172 -3.25 -6.58 -8.38
C ALA A 172 -3.62 -8.01 -8.84
N ASP A 173 -2.68 -8.93 -8.71
CA ASP A 173 -2.77 -10.35 -9.06
C ASP A 173 -2.69 -11.19 -7.77
N PRO A 174 -3.81 -11.83 -7.35
CA PRO A 174 -3.84 -12.62 -6.13
C PRO A 174 -2.89 -13.83 -6.12
N MET A 175 -2.65 -14.46 -7.28
CA MET A 175 -1.77 -15.62 -7.35
C MET A 175 -0.30 -15.21 -7.25
N LEU A 176 0.08 -14.11 -7.90
CA LEU A 176 1.43 -13.55 -7.77
C LEU A 176 1.69 -13.11 -6.33
N ALA A 177 0.71 -12.48 -5.67
CA ALA A 177 0.81 -12.09 -4.27
C ALA A 177 1.09 -13.29 -3.36
N LEU A 178 0.36 -14.40 -3.55
CA LEU A 178 0.57 -15.65 -2.81
C LEU A 178 1.97 -16.23 -3.06
N HIS A 179 2.43 -16.30 -4.31
CA HIS A 179 3.76 -16.81 -4.63
C HIS A 179 4.89 -15.98 -3.98
N LEU A 180 4.73 -14.65 -3.92
CA LEU A 180 5.71 -13.77 -3.27
C LEU A 180 5.70 -13.92 -1.76
N GLU A 181 4.54 -14.14 -1.15
CA GLU A 181 4.41 -14.49 0.27
C GLU A 181 5.11 -15.82 0.57
N ASP A 182 4.84 -16.87 -0.24
CA ASP A 182 5.48 -18.19 -0.10
C ASP A 182 7.01 -18.14 -0.26
N LEU A 183 7.52 -17.21 -1.08
CA LEU A 183 8.96 -16.96 -1.20
C LEU A 183 9.55 -16.31 0.05
N GLY A 184 8.73 -15.67 0.91
CA GLY A 184 9.16 -14.99 2.12
C GLY A 184 9.29 -13.47 1.98
N CYS A 185 8.58 -12.84 1.05
CA CYS A 185 8.46 -11.38 1.01
C CYS A 185 7.82 -10.85 2.30
N ALA A 186 8.27 -9.69 2.75
CA ALA A 186 7.78 -9.09 4.01
C ALA A 186 6.41 -8.40 3.85
N THR A 187 6.05 -8.04 2.63
CA THR A 187 4.74 -7.48 2.25
C THR A 187 4.41 -7.89 0.82
N VAL A 188 3.20 -7.57 0.36
CA VAL A 188 2.86 -7.43 -1.07
C VAL A 188 2.33 -6.04 -1.34
N MET A 189 2.75 -5.45 -2.48
CA MET A 189 2.41 -4.07 -2.83
C MET A 189 1.65 -4.02 -4.17
N PRO A 190 0.35 -4.40 -4.18
CA PRO A 190 -0.45 -4.31 -5.39
C PRO A 190 -0.68 -2.85 -5.79
N LEU A 191 -0.55 -2.54 -7.08
CA LEU A 191 -0.87 -1.21 -7.59
C LEU A 191 -2.40 -0.94 -7.52
N GLY A 192 -2.77 0.28 -7.16
CA GLY A 192 -4.15 0.77 -7.32
C GLY A 192 -4.48 1.02 -8.79
N SER A 193 -3.58 1.72 -9.48
CA SER A 193 -3.55 1.95 -10.92
C SER A 193 -2.12 2.33 -11.35
N PRO A 194 -1.81 2.43 -12.65
CA PRO A 194 -0.44 2.69 -13.10
C PRO A 194 0.21 3.92 -12.45
N ILE A 195 1.52 3.84 -12.24
CA ILE A 195 2.31 4.88 -11.56
C ILE A 195 2.04 6.26 -12.18
N GLY A 196 1.63 7.22 -11.36
CA GLY A 196 1.41 8.60 -11.77
C GLY A 196 0.14 8.85 -12.58
N SER A 197 -0.74 7.85 -12.72
CA SER A 197 -1.99 7.98 -13.46
C SER A 197 -3.08 8.73 -12.68
N GLY A 198 -3.07 8.65 -11.34
CA GLY A 198 -4.10 9.26 -10.50
C GLY A 198 -5.51 8.68 -10.72
N GLN A 199 -5.61 7.43 -11.25
CA GLN A 199 -6.88 6.78 -11.56
C GLN A 199 -7.52 6.07 -10.36
N GLY A 200 -6.87 6.12 -9.20
CA GLY A 200 -7.35 5.51 -7.97
C GLY A 200 -7.24 3.98 -7.97
N LEU A 201 -8.22 3.33 -7.37
CA LEU A 201 -8.26 1.88 -7.21
C LEU A 201 -9.08 1.22 -8.33
N THR A 202 -8.43 0.85 -9.43
CA THR A 202 -9.10 0.31 -10.61
C THR A 202 -9.50 -1.16 -10.50
N ASN A 203 -8.84 -1.93 -9.64
CA ASN A 203 -9.11 -3.37 -9.45
C ASN A 203 -9.37 -3.71 -7.98
N LEU A 204 -10.43 -3.12 -7.42
CA LEU A 204 -10.84 -3.33 -6.03
C LEU A 204 -11.05 -4.82 -5.68
N THR A 205 -11.67 -5.58 -6.60
CA THR A 205 -11.96 -7.00 -6.37
C THR A 205 -10.70 -7.81 -6.15
N ASN A 206 -9.69 -7.65 -6.99
CA ASN A 206 -8.44 -8.39 -6.82
C ASN A 206 -7.66 -7.95 -5.57
N ILE A 207 -7.65 -6.62 -5.28
CA ILE A 207 -7.02 -6.12 -4.05
C ILE A 207 -7.71 -6.72 -2.82
N GLN A 208 -9.06 -6.82 -2.83
CA GLN A 208 -9.80 -7.44 -1.75
C GLN A 208 -9.44 -8.92 -1.59
N ILE A 209 -9.36 -9.69 -2.69
CA ILE A 209 -8.94 -11.09 -2.65
C ILE A 209 -7.53 -11.22 -2.04
N ILE A 210 -6.61 -10.33 -2.40
CA ILE A 210 -5.27 -10.31 -1.81
C ILE A 210 -5.35 -10.06 -0.30
N VAL A 211 -6.10 -9.02 0.13
CA VAL A 211 -6.27 -8.68 1.55
C VAL A 211 -6.87 -9.84 2.36
N GLU A 212 -7.85 -10.55 1.80
CA GLU A 212 -8.52 -11.67 2.48
C GLU A 212 -7.62 -12.89 2.65
N ASN A 213 -6.68 -13.11 1.75
CA ASN A 213 -5.84 -14.33 1.72
C ASN A 213 -4.42 -14.12 2.27
N ALA A 214 -3.83 -12.94 2.09
CA ALA A 214 -2.47 -12.66 2.54
C ALA A 214 -2.31 -12.76 4.07
N GLN A 215 -1.24 -13.39 4.52
CA GLN A 215 -0.84 -13.44 5.94
C GLN A 215 0.21 -12.36 6.27
N ILE A 216 0.79 -11.73 5.26
CA ILE A 216 1.72 -10.60 5.35
C ILE A 216 1.00 -9.29 5.05
N PRO A 217 1.55 -8.12 5.45
CA PRO A 217 0.92 -6.83 5.17
C PRO A 217 0.70 -6.58 3.68
N VAL A 218 -0.47 -6.06 3.35
CA VAL A 218 -0.83 -5.61 1.99
C VAL A 218 -0.79 -4.09 1.95
N ILE A 219 0.03 -3.53 1.07
CA ILE A 219 0.22 -2.09 0.94
C ILE A 219 -0.16 -1.68 -0.49
N VAL A 220 -1.20 -0.88 -0.65
CA VAL A 220 -1.53 -0.36 -1.97
C VAL A 220 -0.51 0.69 -2.38
N ASP A 221 0.08 0.49 -3.55
CA ASP A 221 1.13 1.35 -4.10
C ASP A 221 0.75 1.88 -5.47
N ALA A 222 1.00 3.15 -5.70
CA ALA A 222 0.73 3.87 -6.96
C ALA A 222 -0.76 4.08 -7.32
N GLY A 223 -0.99 5.06 -8.18
CA GLY A 223 -2.29 5.35 -8.77
C GLY A 223 -3.27 6.13 -7.90
N ILE A 224 -3.10 6.17 -6.59
CA ILE A 224 -3.93 6.98 -5.68
C ILE A 224 -3.72 8.46 -6.01
N GLY A 225 -4.80 9.16 -6.31
CA GLY A 225 -4.80 10.57 -6.67
C GLY A 225 -5.46 11.49 -5.63
N THR A 226 -6.32 10.94 -4.76
CA THR A 226 -7.09 11.70 -3.78
C THR A 226 -7.13 11.05 -2.41
N THR A 227 -7.43 11.85 -1.40
CA THR A 227 -7.59 11.36 -0.01
C THR A 227 -8.72 10.34 0.11
N SER A 228 -9.81 10.51 -0.62
CA SER A 228 -10.94 9.55 -0.60
C SER A 228 -10.54 8.17 -1.12
N GLU A 229 -9.65 8.10 -2.10
CA GLU A 229 -9.14 6.82 -2.62
C GLU A 229 -8.18 6.15 -1.62
N ALA A 230 -7.34 6.93 -0.93
CA ALA A 230 -6.51 6.42 0.16
C ALA A 230 -7.37 5.89 1.32
N THR A 231 -8.43 6.62 1.69
CA THR A 231 -9.40 6.18 2.69
C THR A 231 -10.08 4.89 2.26
N MET A 232 -10.55 4.81 1.02
CA MET A 232 -11.20 3.61 0.46
C MET A 232 -10.28 2.39 0.48
N ALA A 233 -8.99 2.55 0.16
CA ALA A 233 -8.00 1.48 0.26
C ALA A 233 -7.92 0.95 1.71
N MET A 234 -7.83 1.85 2.70
CA MET A 234 -7.76 1.47 4.10
C MET A 234 -9.06 0.84 4.61
N GLU A 235 -10.23 1.31 4.15
CA GLU A 235 -11.54 0.71 4.46
C GLU A 235 -11.70 -0.70 3.89
N LEU A 236 -11.03 -1.00 2.78
CA LEU A 236 -10.97 -2.33 2.18
C LEU A 236 -10.17 -3.32 3.04
N GLY A 237 -9.36 -2.82 3.97
CA GLY A 237 -8.57 -3.61 4.91
C GLY A 237 -7.11 -3.77 4.53
N VAL A 238 -6.57 -2.97 3.60
CA VAL A 238 -5.13 -2.94 3.37
C VAL A 238 -4.40 -2.43 4.62
N ASP A 239 -3.16 -2.81 4.78
CA ASP A 239 -2.38 -2.49 5.97
C ASP A 239 -1.69 -1.13 5.88
N GLY A 240 -1.52 -0.61 4.67
CA GLY A 240 -0.97 0.71 4.41
C GLY A 240 -1.11 1.15 2.95
N VAL A 241 -0.71 2.38 2.68
CA VAL A 241 -0.64 2.94 1.33
C VAL A 241 0.69 3.64 1.11
N LEU A 242 1.23 3.52 -0.11
CA LEU A 242 2.39 4.26 -0.55
C LEU A 242 2.00 5.16 -1.71
N LEU A 243 2.29 6.45 -1.58
CA LEU A 243 2.01 7.45 -2.62
C LEU A 243 3.19 8.40 -2.81
N ASN A 244 3.18 9.07 -3.94
CA ASN A 244 4.14 10.11 -4.25
C ASN A 244 3.52 11.20 -5.13
N THR A 245 3.11 10.87 -6.34
CA THR A 245 2.69 11.83 -7.38
C THR A 245 1.51 12.70 -6.94
N ALA A 246 0.51 12.12 -6.26
CA ALA A 246 -0.66 12.85 -5.78
C ALA A 246 -0.30 13.99 -4.81
N VAL A 247 0.73 13.76 -3.99
CA VAL A 247 1.25 14.78 -3.07
C VAL A 247 2.16 15.75 -3.82
N ALA A 248 3.17 15.23 -4.51
CA ALA A 248 4.22 16.04 -5.13
C ALA A 248 3.69 17.01 -6.22
N GLN A 249 2.59 16.67 -6.90
CA GLN A 249 1.97 17.48 -7.94
C GLN A 249 0.76 18.29 -7.46
N ALA A 250 0.42 18.24 -6.19
CA ALA A 250 -0.62 19.07 -5.62
C ALA A 250 -0.24 20.57 -5.69
N LYS A 251 -1.23 21.46 -5.64
CA LYS A 251 -0.97 22.90 -5.55
C LYS A 251 -0.25 23.27 -4.25
N ASN A 252 -0.57 22.57 -3.16
CA ASN A 252 0.09 22.65 -1.87
C ASN A 252 0.45 21.23 -1.42
N PRO A 253 1.69 20.77 -1.67
CA PRO A 253 2.10 19.41 -1.37
C PRO A 253 2.02 19.06 0.12
N ALA A 254 2.46 19.96 1.02
CA ALA A 254 2.43 19.71 2.46
C ALA A 254 0.98 19.52 2.97
N GLN A 255 0.06 20.37 2.54
CA GLN A 255 -1.37 20.24 2.90
C GLN A 255 -1.98 18.96 2.33
N MET A 256 -1.61 18.56 1.12
CA MET A 256 -2.07 17.29 0.55
C MET A 256 -1.51 16.09 1.33
N ALA A 257 -0.25 16.15 1.76
CA ALA A 257 0.36 15.10 2.57
C ALA A 257 -0.36 14.93 3.93
N GLU A 258 -0.69 16.03 4.60
CA GLU A 258 -1.51 16.04 5.82
C GLU A 258 -2.90 15.44 5.55
N ALA A 259 -3.58 15.87 4.49
CA ALA A 259 -4.88 15.34 4.11
C ALA A 259 -4.83 13.81 3.87
N MET A 260 -3.81 13.33 3.15
CA MET A 260 -3.61 11.89 2.92
C MET A 260 -3.43 11.12 4.23
N ASN A 261 -2.64 11.65 5.17
CA ASN A 261 -2.46 11.03 6.49
C ASN A 261 -3.79 10.92 7.26
N LEU A 262 -4.57 12.01 7.26
CA LEU A 262 -5.90 12.01 7.89
C LEU A 262 -6.84 10.98 7.25
N GLY A 263 -6.84 10.88 5.92
CA GLY A 263 -7.64 9.90 5.18
C GLY A 263 -7.24 8.46 5.48
N VAL A 264 -5.94 8.18 5.55
CA VAL A 264 -5.41 6.85 5.93
C VAL A 264 -5.81 6.49 7.35
N LYS A 265 -5.67 7.41 8.30
CA LYS A 265 -6.10 7.21 9.70
C LYS A 265 -7.62 6.96 9.79
N ALA A 266 -8.43 7.78 9.10
CA ALA A 266 -9.88 7.62 9.07
C ALA A 266 -10.33 6.28 8.50
N GLY A 267 -9.77 5.88 7.34
CA GLY A 267 -10.08 4.59 6.72
C GLY A 267 -9.70 3.40 7.61
N ARG A 268 -8.53 3.46 8.27
CA ARG A 268 -8.13 2.41 9.24
C ARG A 268 -9.09 2.32 10.42
N LEU A 269 -9.48 3.45 11.00
CA LEU A 269 -10.46 3.47 12.08
C LEU A 269 -11.82 2.92 11.65
N THR A 270 -12.27 3.25 10.43
CA THR A 270 -13.51 2.70 9.85
C THR A 270 -13.43 1.18 9.71
N TYR A 271 -12.30 0.66 9.19
CA TYR A 271 -12.07 -0.77 9.05
C TYR A 271 -12.13 -1.50 10.40
N LEU A 272 -11.44 -0.96 11.42
CA LEU A 272 -11.39 -1.54 12.76
C LEU A 272 -12.73 -1.48 13.49
N ALA A 273 -13.47 -0.37 13.32
CA ALA A 273 -14.81 -0.22 13.89
C ALA A 273 -15.83 -1.16 13.28
N GLY A 274 -15.60 -1.59 12.04
CA GLY A 274 -16.55 -2.37 11.27
C GLY A 274 -17.71 -1.51 10.74
N ARG A 275 -17.94 -1.60 9.44
CA ARG A 275 -19.06 -0.88 8.82
C ARG A 275 -20.39 -1.55 9.12
N MET A 276 -21.47 -0.78 9.15
CA MET A 276 -22.83 -1.31 9.19
C MET A 276 -23.13 -2.16 7.95
N GLU A 277 -23.99 -3.16 8.10
CA GLU A 277 -24.46 -3.99 7.00
C GLU A 277 -25.17 -3.15 5.92
N LYS A 278 -24.88 -3.43 4.64
CA LYS A 278 -25.63 -2.84 3.52
C LYS A 278 -27.01 -3.47 3.45
N LYS A 279 -28.06 -2.63 3.52
CA LYS A 279 -29.44 -3.07 3.39
C LYS A 279 -30.01 -2.58 2.07
N TYR A 280 -30.84 -3.41 1.45
CA TYR A 280 -31.51 -3.08 0.20
C TYR A 280 -32.64 -2.05 0.42
N TYR A 281 -33.29 -2.13 1.59
CA TYR A 281 -34.39 -1.24 1.96
C TYR A 281 -33.95 -0.26 3.05
N ALA A 282 -34.62 0.90 3.06
CA ALA A 282 -34.46 1.88 4.15
C ALA A 282 -34.87 1.27 5.49
N ASN A 283 -34.16 1.64 6.54
CA ASN A 283 -34.49 1.31 7.93
C ASN A 283 -34.56 2.60 8.73
N ALA A 284 -35.72 2.91 9.27
CA ALA A 284 -35.93 4.15 10.01
C ALA A 284 -35.03 4.18 11.27
N SER A 285 -34.31 5.30 11.46
CA SER A 285 -33.47 5.52 12.64
C SER A 285 -34.26 6.00 13.87
N SER A 286 -35.49 6.48 13.65
CA SER A 286 -36.40 6.91 14.70
C SER A 286 -37.62 5.98 14.73
N PRO A 287 -38.21 5.71 15.91
CA PRO A 287 -39.44 4.94 15.99
C PRO A 287 -40.56 5.60 15.15
N LEU A 288 -41.22 4.82 14.30
CA LEU A 288 -42.37 5.30 13.51
C LEU A 288 -43.67 5.29 14.30
N ASN A 289 -43.65 4.73 15.51
CA ASN A 289 -44.79 4.62 16.38
C ASN A 289 -44.76 5.70 17.45
N ASP A 290 -45.93 6.33 17.68
CA ASP A 290 -46.33 7.12 18.84
C ASP A 290 -46.19 8.63 18.82
N ILE A 291 -46.65 9.25 17.71
CA ILE A 291 -47.19 10.62 17.85
C ILE A 291 -48.74 10.58 18.09
N SER A 292 -49.38 9.44 17.83
CA SER A 292 -50.86 9.34 17.94
C SER A 292 -51.39 9.10 19.34
N THR A 293 -50.55 8.89 20.36
CA THR A 293 -51.01 8.69 21.75
C THR A 293 -50.78 9.88 22.69
N LEU A 294 -50.30 11.03 22.15
CA LEU A 294 -50.07 12.27 22.93
C LEU A 294 -51.00 13.41 22.52
N LEU A 295 -52.08 13.13 21.79
CA LEU A 295 -53.21 14.06 21.54
C LEU A 295 -54.49 13.46 22.19
#